data_5db8438b773ac3d10abfe5c334167a91
#
_entry.id   5db8438b773ac3d10abfe5c334167a91
#
_cell.length_a   1.000
_cell.length_b   1.000
_cell.length_c   1.000
_cell.angle_alpha   90.00
_cell.angle_beta   90.00
_cell.angle_gamma   90.00
#
_symmetry.space_group_name_H-M   'P 1'
#
loop_
_entity.id
_entity.type
_entity.pdbx_description
1 polymer ?
#
loop_
_entity_poly.entity_id
_entity_poly.type
_entity_poly.pdbx_seq_one_letter_code
_entity_poly.pdbx_strand_id
1 'polypeptide(L)'
;CINHYAVPSRDVFLMKNDRGDGQGKTTDKYHLGSRWHEIANQNERQNTTIHRHLIAVQKEIKRLRAIPQIATAERACQDWFTARREAILTPDQIRHWSKPHARTAQT
;
A
#
# COMPACT_ATOMS: atom_id res chain seq x y z
N CYS A 1 7.24 -1.81 20.98
CA CYS A 1 6.06 -2.09 20.13
C CYS A 1 6.34 -1.64 18.70
N ILE A 2 6.04 -2.50 17.73
CA ILE A 2 6.19 -2.21 16.31
C ILE A 2 4.81 -2.16 15.69
N ASN A 3 4.50 -1.06 15.00
CA ASN A 3 3.27 -0.93 14.23
C ASN A 3 3.51 -1.48 12.82
N HIS A 4 2.68 -2.43 12.41
CA HIS A 4 2.77 -3.03 11.09
C HIS A 4 1.49 -2.69 10.28
N TYR A 5 1.65 -1.87 9.27
CA TYR A 5 0.54 -1.44 8.39
C TYR A 5 0.54 -2.29 7.13
N ALA A 6 -0.07 -3.47 7.21
CA ALA A 6 -0.07 -4.45 6.12
C ALA A 6 -0.88 -3.98 4.91
N VAL A 7 -1.96 -3.22 5.16
CA VAL A 7 -2.86 -2.72 4.11
C VAL A 7 -2.95 -1.19 4.23
N PRO A 8 -1.93 -0.45 3.75
CA PRO A 8 -1.94 1.01 3.88
C PRO A 8 -3.00 1.67 3.00
N SER A 9 -3.20 1.19 1.79
CA SER A 9 -4.29 1.56 0.89
C SER A 9 -4.53 0.42 -0.07
N ARG A 10 -5.70 0.44 -0.75
CA ARG A 10 -6.03 -0.60 -1.74
C ARG A 10 -4.98 -0.66 -2.85
N ASP A 11 -4.65 0.48 -3.42
CA ASP A 11 -3.73 0.52 -4.57
C ASP A 11 -2.32 0.10 -4.17
N VAL A 12 -1.80 0.58 -3.06
CA VAL A 12 -0.48 0.19 -2.56
C VAL A 12 -0.46 -1.30 -2.23
N PHE A 13 -1.53 -1.82 -1.62
CA PHE A 13 -1.64 -3.24 -1.32
C PHE A 13 -1.62 -4.09 -2.59
N LEU A 14 -2.42 -3.70 -3.61
CA LEU A 14 -2.46 -4.42 -4.88
C LEU A 14 -1.13 -4.34 -5.64
N MET A 15 -0.44 -3.21 -5.57
CA MET A 15 0.86 -3.07 -6.22
C MET A 15 1.94 -3.99 -5.63
N LYS A 16 1.71 -4.55 -4.46
CA LYS A 16 2.60 -5.59 -3.93
C LYS A 16 2.64 -6.83 -4.80
N ASN A 17 1.57 -7.10 -5.57
CA ASN A 17 1.56 -8.21 -6.54
C ASN A 17 2.55 -7.95 -7.69
N ASP A 18 2.69 -6.69 -8.13
CA ASP A 18 3.66 -6.31 -9.17
C ASP A 18 5.09 -6.50 -8.67
N ARG A 19 5.34 -6.13 -7.43
CA ARG A 19 6.66 -6.28 -6.80
C ARG A 19 6.99 -7.75 -6.52
N GLY A 20 5.98 -8.53 -6.13
CA GLY A 20 6.15 -9.93 -5.72
C GLY A 20 6.48 -10.09 -4.25
N ASP A 21 6.57 -11.35 -3.83
CA ASP A 21 6.98 -11.73 -2.47
C ASP A 21 8.50 -11.63 -2.35
N GLY A 22 8.97 -11.11 -1.22
CA GLY A 22 10.40 -11.02 -0.92
C GLY A 22 11.13 -12.37 -0.88
N GLN A 23 10.37 -13.47 -0.71
CA GLN A 23 10.94 -14.83 -0.77
C GLN A 23 10.85 -15.45 -2.18
N GLY A 24 10.39 -14.69 -3.15
CA GLY A 24 10.29 -15.17 -4.54
C GLY A 24 9.17 -16.18 -4.79
N LYS A 25 8.22 -16.31 -3.87
CA LYS A 25 7.11 -17.25 -4.02
C LYS A 25 5.97 -16.58 -4.76
N THR A 26 5.35 -17.33 -5.69
CA THR A 26 4.09 -16.92 -6.27
C THR A 26 2.97 -17.16 -5.26
N THR A 27 2.22 -16.12 -4.95
CA THR A 27 1.20 -16.19 -3.91
C THR A 27 0.02 -15.28 -4.25
N ASP A 28 -1.15 -15.61 -3.72
CA ASP A 28 -2.34 -14.75 -3.77
C ASP A 28 -2.51 -13.91 -2.50
N LYS A 29 -1.47 -13.83 -1.69
CA LYS A 29 -1.46 -13.12 -0.42
C LYS A 29 -1.91 -11.65 -0.56
N TYR A 30 -1.52 -11.00 -1.65
CA TYR A 30 -1.83 -9.59 -1.88
C TYR A 30 -3.05 -9.40 -2.76
N HIS A 31 -3.95 -10.38 -2.80
CA HIS A 31 -5.23 -10.26 -3.49
C HIS A 31 -6.30 -9.73 -2.53
N LEU A 32 -7.20 -8.90 -3.04
CA LEU A 32 -8.35 -8.46 -2.26
C LEU A 32 -9.20 -9.67 -1.89
N GLY A 33 -9.63 -9.75 -0.63
CA GLY A 33 -10.40 -10.88 -0.13
C GLY A 33 -9.58 -12.12 0.20
N SER A 34 -8.24 -12.06 0.07
CA SER A 34 -7.41 -13.14 0.55
C SER A 34 -7.47 -13.23 2.08
N ARG A 35 -7.07 -14.37 2.63
CA ARG A 35 -7.02 -14.53 4.09
C ARG A 35 -6.16 -13.46 4.76
N TRP A 36 -5.01 -13.15 4.15
CA TRP A 36 -4.12 -12.11 4.65
C TRP A 36 -4.80 -10.74 4.66
N HIS A 37 -5.49 -10.40 3.55
CA HIS A 37 -6.22 -9.14 3.44
C HIS A 37 -7.33 -9.06 4.48
N GLU A 38 -8.11 -10.10 4.65
CA GLU A 38 -9.23 -10.12 5.61
C GLU A 38 -8.75 -9.96 7.04
N ILE A 39 -7.67 -10.65 7.41
CA ILE A 39 -7.11 -10.56 8.76
C ILE A 39 -6.49 -9.20 9.02
N ALA A 40 -5.76 -8.67 8.05
CA ALA A 40 -5.01 -7.43 8.22
C ALA A 40 -5.87 -6.17 8.06
N ASN A 41 -7.02 -6.27 7.37
CA ASN A 41 -7.87 -5.12 7.03
C ASN A 41 -9.11 -5.05 7.94
N GLN A 42 -8.95 -5.28 9.21
CA GLN A 42 -10.03 -5.13 10.18
C GLN A 42 -10.01 -3.71 10.74
N ASN A 43 -11.02 -2.93 10.39
CA ASN A 43 -11.09 -1.50 10.70
C ASN A 43 -12.13 -1.22 11.80
N GLU A 44 -12.10 -2.03 12.86
CA GLU A 44 -13.09 -1.96 13.93
C GLU A 44 -12.77 -0.87 14.96
N ARG A 45 -11.50 -0.51 15.09
CA ARG A 45 -11.05 0.48 16.07
C ARG A 45 -10.14 1.50 15.42
N GLN A 46 -10.35 2.76 15.80
CA GLN A 46 -9.46 3.84 15.42
C GLN A 46 -8.39 4.00 16.50
N ASN A 47 -7.13 4.04 16.08
CA ASN A 47 -6.02 4.31 16.97
C ASN A 47 -5.16 5.41 16.35
N THR A 48 -5.14 6.56 17.02
CA THR A 48 -4.39 7.74 16.56
C THR A 48 -3.13 7.98 17.38
N THR A 49 -2.68 7.00 18.15
CA THR A 49 -1.51 7.15 19.05
C THR A 49 -0.27 7.60 18.28
N ILE A 50 -0.09 7.15 17.03
CA ILE A 50 1.04 7.53 16.19
C ILE A 50 1.05 9.04 15.89
N HIS A 51 -0.10 9.72 15.98
CA HIS A 51 -0.20 11.16 15.70
C HIS A 51 0.61 12.01 16.67
N ARG A 52 1.02 11.48 17.81
CA ARG A 52 1.94 12.17 18.73
C ARG A 52 3.26 12.55 18.06
N HIS A 53 3.63 11.86 16.99
CA HIS A 53 4.86 12.12 16.23
C HIS A 53 4.63 13.01 15.02
N LEU A 54 3.38 13.40 14.74
CA LEU A 54 3.01 14.08 13.49
C LEU A 54 3.82 15.37 13.26
N ILE A 55 3.90 16.24 14.28
CA ILE A 55 4.59 17.52 14.14
C ILE A 55 6.08 17.31 13.89
N ALA A 56 6.71 16.39 14.63
CA ALA A 56 8.13 16.07 14.45
C ALA A 56 8.41 15.50 13.07
N VAL A 57 7.54 14.60 12.58
CA VAL A 57 7.66 14.00 11.25
C VAL A 57 7.50 15.05 10.16
N GLN A 58 6.50 15.91 10.27
CA GLN A 58 6.27 16.98 9.29
C GLN A 58 7.45 17.96 9.22
N LYS A 59 8.02 18.30 10.38
CA LYS A 59 9.19 19.16 10.44
C LYS A 59 10.40 18.53 9.74
N GLU A 60 10.63 17.24 9.98
CA GLU A 60 11.74 16.52 9.36
C GLU A 60 11.54 16.34 7.86
N ILE A 61 10.33 16.06 7.40
CA ILE A 61 10.01 15.97 5.98
C ILE A 61 10.28 17.31 5.30
N LYS A 62 9.87 18.42 5.92
CA LYS A 62 10.11 19.75 5.39
C LYS A 62 11.61 20.04 5.27
N ARG A 63 12.39 19.64 6.29
CA ARG A 63 13.84 19.80 6.29
C ARG A 63 14.49 19.03 5.14
N LEU A 64 14.09 17.77 4.95
CA LEU A 64 14.62 16.92 3.89
C LEU A 64 14.25 17.44 2.50
N ARG A 65 13.00 17.88 2.32
CA ARG A 65 12.52 18.41 1.03
C ARG A 65 13.15 19.74 0.65
N ALA A 66 13.75 20.44 1.61
CA ALA A 66 14.51 21.66 1.33
C ALA A 66 15.87 21.36 0.68
N ILE A 67 16.32 20.11 0.70
CA ILE A 67 17.55 19.67 0.04
C ILE A 67 17.20 19.29 -1.41
N PRO A 68 17.72 20.02 -2.43
CA PRO A 68 17.29 19.84 -3.83
C PRO A 68 17.46 18.42 -4.36
N GLN A 69 18.55 17.74 -4.01
CA GLN A 69 18.82 16.38 -4.46
C GLN A 69 17.79 15.39 -3.91
N ILE A 70 17.38 15.57 -2.66
CA ILE A 70 16.35 14.72 -2.02
C ILE A 70 14.99 15.00 -2.64
N ALA A 71 14.62 16.26 -2.83
CA ALA A 71 13.36 16.64 -3.43
C ALA A 71 13.23 16.08 -4.86
N THR A 72 14.31 16.15 -5.64
CA THR A 72 14.33 15.61 -7.01
C THR A 72 14.17 14.10 -7.01
N ALA A 73 14.88 13.40 -6.13
CA ALA A 73 14.79 11.95 -6.02
C ALA A 73 13.40 11.50 -5.58
N GLU A 74 12.79 12.18 -4.61
CA GLU A 74 11.43 11.90 -4.16
C GLU A 74 10.43 12.04 -5.31
N ARG A 75 10.52 13.14 -6.05
CA ARG A 75 9.63 13.38 -7.19
C ARG A 75 9.77 12.29 -8.26
N ALA A 76 11.01 11.91 -8.57
CA ALA A 76 11.24 10.85 -9.54
C ALA A 76 10.61 9.53 -9.11
N CYS A 77 10.71 9.18 -7.82
CA CYS A 77 10.08 7.97 -7.28
C CYS A 77 8.55 8.05 -7.34
N GLN A 78 7.98 9.21 -6.98
CA GLN A 78 6.54 9.42 -7.03
C GLN A 78 6.01 9.31 -8.47
N ASP A 79 6.68 9.93 -9.41
CA ASP A 79 6.30 9.90 -10.83
C ASP A 79 6.38 8.48 -11.38
N TRP A 80 7.45 7.76 -11.05
CA TRP A 80 7.60 6.37 -11.45
C TRP A 80 6.47 5.49 -10.89
N PHE A 81 6.18 5.63 -9.60
CA PHE A 81 5.13 4.84 -8.97
C PHE A 81 3.75 5.15 -9.55
N THR A 82 3.45 6.43 -9.77
CA THR A 82 2.17 6.85 -10.36
C THR A 82 1.99 6.25 -11.75
N ALA A 83 3.02 6.35 -12.59
CA ALA A 83 2.97 5.80 -13.94
C ALA A 83 2.83 4.27 -13.91
N ARG A 84 3.56 3.60 -13.03
CA ARG A 84 3.49 2.15 -12.89
C ARG A 84 2.12 1.69 -12.39
N ARG A 85 1.57 2.39 -11.39
CA ARG A 85 0.25 2.10 -10.87
C ARG A 85 -0.81 2.23 -11.95
N GLU A 86 -0.78 3.32 -12.72
CA GLU A 86 -1.74 3.52 -13.80
C GLU A 86 -1.64 2.46 -14.89
N ALA A 87 -0.42 2.01 -15.19
CA ALA A 87 -0.21 0.96 -16.18
C ALA A 87 -0.68 -0.42 -15.69
N ILE A 88 -0.50 -0.72 -14.41
CA ILE A 88 -0.76 -2.04 -13.85
C ILE A 88 -2.20 -2.17 -13.34
N LEU A 89 -2.72 -1.19 -12.62
CA LEU A 89 -4.04 -1.28 -11.98
C LEU A 89 -5.18 -0.91 -12.94
N THR A 90 -5.31 -1.69 -14.00
CA THR A 90 -6.49 -1.63 -14.85
C THR A 90 -7.66 -2.31 -14.13
N PRO A 91 -8.94 -2.02 -14.53
CA PRO A 91 -10.09 -2.72 -13.95
C PRO A 91 -9.99 -4.24 -14.06
N ASP A 92 -9.47 -4.75 -15.16
CA ASP A 92 -9.29 -6.20 -15.36
C ASP A 92 -8.26 -6.77 -14.39
N GLN A 93 -7.15 -6.08 -14.20
CA GLN A 93 -6.10 -6.54 -13.29
C GLN A 93 -6.58 -6.50 -11.84
N ILE A 94 -7.34 -5.49 -11.46
CA ILE A 94 -7.93 -5.40 -10.12
C ILE A 94 -8.88 -6.59 -9.90
N ARG A 95 -9.70 -6.93 -10.88
CA ARG A 95 -10.58 -8.10 -10.80
C ARG A 95 -9.77 -9.39 -10.68
N HIS A 96 -8.69 -9.51 -11.44
CA HIS A 96 -7.81 -10.68 -11.39
C HIS A 96 -7.18 -10.85 -10.00
N TRP A 97 -6.80 -9.75 -9.37
CA TRP A 97 -6.23 -9.76 -8.02
C TRP A 97 -7.26 -9.65 -6.91
N SER A 98 -8.49 -10.04 -7.18
CA SER A 98 -9.57 -10.09 -6.21
C SER A 98 -10.11 -11.51 -6.11
N LYS A 99 -10.25 -12.01 -4.88
CA LYS A 99 -10.75 -13.37 -4.66
C LYS A 99 -12.22 -13.47 -5.06
N PRO A 100 -12.63 -14.60 -5.67
CA PRO A 100 -14.03 -14.80 -6.04
C PRO A 100 -15.01 -14.64 -4.89
N HIS A 101 -14.67 -15.13 -3.69
CA HIS A 101 -15.54 -15.00 -2.54
C HIS A 101 -15.74 -13.55 -2.10
N ALA A 102 -14.76 -12.69 -2.31
CA ALA A 102 -14.89 -11.27 -2.01
C ALA A 102 -15.90 -10.59 -2.94
N ARG A 103 -16.07 -11.13 -4.16
CA ARG A 103 -17.04 -10.63 -5.13
C ARG A 103 -18.41 -11.30 -5.00
N THR A 104 -18.44 -12.51 -4.52
CA THR A 104 -19.64 -13.34 -4.45
C THR A 104 -20.12 -13.58 -3.03
N ALA A 105 -19.57 -12.89 -2.04
CA ALA A 105 -20.01 -12.99 -0.66
C ALA A 105 -21.50 -12.61 -0.50
N GLN A 106 -22.03 -11.88 -1.45
CA GLN A 106 -23.40 -11.46 -1.52
C GLN A 106 -24.31 -12.49 -2.21
N THR A 107 -23.78 -13.57 -2.69
CA THR A 107 -24.57 -14.70 -3.20
C THR A 107 -24.62 -15.87 -2.21
#